data_fc1a23f4dfaac617d94cd4c1b3f610ed
#
_entry.id   fc1a23f4dfaac617d94cd4c1b3f610ed
#
_cell.length_a   1.000
_cell.length_b   1.000
_cell.length_c   1.000
_cell.angle_alpha   90.00
_cell.angle_beta   90.00
_cell.angle_gamma   90.00
#
_symmetry.space_group_name_H-M   'P 1'
#
loop_
_entity.id
_entity.type
_entity.pdbx_description
1 polymer ?
#
loop_
_entity_poly.entity_id
_entity_poly.type
_entity_poly.pdbx_seq_one_letter_code
_entity_poly.pdbx_strand_id
1 'polypeptide(L)'
;MSYIERLRRLIGPRKIVLAFACAIVRDEQGRILFQRRGEFGWWGLPGGVLEVGEALSACAAREAQEETGLRVEPWRLAGVYSGPQFDVVYPNGDQVQQWTAAFECGVKGGTLRADGMETLETAFFDPAALPPTSPWYAAMVRDALAGRAAATFEPPRPAPPDGHGEYVMQLRALVGKERIIVPGACVLIRNDAGNVLCLRRADDGRWQMPAGFIDLGESIAETAVREMREELGLEVEPVRVLGVYAGEEDQQTYSNGDPVQNCSTFFECRIIGGQLRLDTAENCAMDYFPPQALPADLAPRWRRRVARALEDTPYADFN
;
A
#
# COMPACT_ATOMS: atom_id res chain seq x y z
N MET A 1 13.86 -6.57 17.86
CA MET A 1 14.09 -5.25 17.20
C MET A 1 13.23 -5.23 15.96
N SER A 2 12.26 -4.32 15.91
CA SER A 2 11.34 -4.17 14.79
C SER A 2 12.05 -3.64 13.52
N TYR A 3 11.37 -3.74 12.39
CA TYR A 3 11.88 -3.18 11.12
C TYR A 3 12.17 -1.68 11.23
N ILE A 4 11.24 -0.91 11.81
CA ILE A 4 11.40 0.54 11.94
C ILE A 4 12.56 0.92 12.89
N GLU A 5 12.76 0.20 13.99
CA GLU A 5 13.90 0.46 14.90
C GLU A 5 15.25 0.27 14.20
N ARG A 6 15.37 -0.80 13.38
CA ARG A 6 16.60 -1.03 12.59
C ARG A 6 16.84 0.09 11.59
N LEU A 7 15.77 0.47 10.87
CA LEU A 7 15.86 1.51 9.85
C LEU A 7 16.26 2.86 10.46
N ARG A 8 15.60 3.28 11.56
CA ARG A 8 15.87 4.55 12.26
C ARG A 8 17.29 4.67 12.78
N ARG A 9 17.93 3.57 13.19
CA ARG A 9 19.35 3.59 13.57
C ARG A 9 20.28 4.00 12.44
N LEU A 10 19.91 3.70 11.20
CA LEU A 10 20.71 4.01 10.01
C LEU A 10 20.42 5.40 9.46
N ILE A 11 19.16 5.82 9.50
CA ILE A 11 18.72 7.04 8.79
C ILE A 11 18.45 8.23 9.73
N GLY A 12 18.32 8.00 11.04
CA GLY A 12 17.89 9.02 11.99
C GLY A 12 16.43 9.47 11.74
N PRO A 13 16.09 10.74 12.11
CA PRO A 13 14.70 11.23 12.05
C PRO A 13 14.25 11.68 10.65
N ARG A 14 15.01 11.39 9.61
CA ARG A 14 14.68 11.81 8.22
C ARG A 14 13.31 11.34 7.80
N LYS A 15 12.66 12.12 6.95
CA LYS A 15 11.38 11.73 6.35
C LYS A 15 11.56 10.51 5.45
N ILE A 16 10.73 9.50 5.67
CA ILE A 16 10.68 8.26 4.89
C ILE A 16 9.24 7.86 4.62
N VAL A 17 9.03 7.07 3.58
CA VAL A 17 7.74 6.41 3.36
C VAL A 17 7.73 5.11 4.14
N LEU A 18 6.68 4.89 4.95
CA LEU A 18 6.45 3.64 5.66
C LEU A 18 5.10 3.04 5.27
N ALA A 19 5.08 1.72 5.12
CA ALA A 19 3.88 0.94 4.92
C ALA A 19 3.23 0.60 6.26
N PHE A 20 1.93 0.86 6.38
CA PHE A 20 1.09 0.57 7.54
C PHE A 20 -0.11 -0.27 7.14
N ALA A 21 -0.64 -1.00 8.11
CA ALA A 21 -1.97 -1.59 8.01
C ALA A 21 -2.80 -1.21 9.23
N CYS A 22 -4.07 -0.83 9.00
CA CYS A 22 -5.03 -0.47 10.04
C CYS A 22 -6.24 -1.39 10.01
N ALA A 23 -6.77 -1.71 11.20
CA ALA A 23 -7.97 -2.49 11.39
C ALA A 23 -9.17 -1.59 11.75
N ILE A 24 -10.20 -1.59 10.91
CA ILE A 24 -11.50 -0.96 11.20
C ILE A 24 -12.40 -2.06 11.75
N VAL A 25 -12.47 -2.17 13.08
CA VAL A 25 -13.20 -3.22 13.78
C VAL A 25 -14.55 -2.69 14.20
N ARG A 26 -15.61 -3.42 13.82
CA ARG A 26 -17.00 -3.11 14.25
C ARG A 26 -17.51 -4.14 15.25
N ASP A 27 -18.22 -3.67 16.26
CA ASP A 27 -18.98 -4.55 17.11
C ASP A 27 -20.38 -4.86 16.52
N GLU A 28 -21.15 -5.70 17.23
CA GLU A 28 -22.51 -6.10 16.82
C GLU A 28 -23.50 -4.94 16.75
N GLN A 29 -23.21 -3.81 17.41
CA GLN A 29 -24.00 -2.57 17.37
C GLN A 29 -23.56 -1.62 16.28
N GLY A 30 -22.53 -1.99 15.49
CA GLY A 30 -21.96 -1.16 14.41
C GLY A 30 -21.02 -0.06 14.89
N ARG A 31 -20.66 -0.04 16.19
CA ARG A 31 -19.69 0.91 16.75
C ARG A 31 -18.27 0.56 16.30
N ILE A 32 -17.41 1.55 16.18
CA ILE A 32 -16.02 1.42 15.71
C ILE A 32 -15.07 1.40 16.89
N LEU A 33 -14.15 0.45 16.89
CA LEU A 33 -13.07 0.36 17.88
C LEU A 33 -12.03 1.44 17.61
N PHE A 34 -11.71 2.20 18.64
CA PHE A 34 -10.58 3.10 18.71
C PHE A 34 -9.70 2.78 19.90
N GLN A 35 -8.44 3.18 19.77
CA GLN A 35 -7.45 3.18 20.86
C GLN A 35 -6.94 4.59 21.11
N ARG A 36 -6.62 4.93 22.35
CA ARG A 36 -5.95 6.18 22.68
C ARG A 36 -4.45 5.94 22.71
N ARG A 37 -3.77 6.49 21.71
CA ARG A 37 -2.34 6.28 21.47
C ARG A 37 -1.46 6.97 22.52
N GLY A 38 -0.50 6.20 23.05
CA GLY A 38 0.39 6.68 24.11
C GLY A 38 1.28 7.85 23.69
N GLU A 39 1.80 7.79 22.47
CA GLU A 39 2.74 8.78 21.94
C GLU A 39 2.10 10.15 21.65
N PHE A 40 0.81 10.18 21.31
CA PHE A 40 0.08 11.39 20.91
C PHE A 40 -1.04 11.80 21.86
N GLY A 41 -1.57 10.85 22.64
CA GLY A 41 -2.73 11.07 23.52
C GLY A 41 -4.08 11.19 22.82
N TRP A 42 -4.13 11.14 21.49
CA TRP A 42 -5.38 11.15 20.71
C TRP A 42 -5.88 9.74 20.41
N TRP A 43 -7.13 9.66 19.93
CA TRP A 43 -7.74 8.41 19.51
C TRP A 43 -7.37 8.06 18.06
N GLY A 44 -7.07 6.80 17.78
CA GLY A 44 -6.75 6.25 16.47
C GLY A 44 -7.34 4.88 16.27
N LEU A 45 -7.36 4.42 15.03
CA LEU A 45 -7.65 3.02 14.71
C LEU A 45 -6.47 2.14 15.13
N PRO A 46 -6.72 0.88 15.55
CA PRO A 46 -5.65 -0.09 15.74
C PRO A 46 -4.86 -0.30 14.44
N GLY A 47 -3.55 -0.31 14.54
CA GLY A 47 -2.69 -0.50 13.38
C GLY A 47 -1.28 0.05 13.56
N GLY A 48 -0.36 -0.47 12.77
CA GLY A 48 1.05 -0.12 12.85
C GLY A 48 1.85 -0.45 11.60
N VAL A 49 3.16 -0.44 11.75
CA VAL A 49 4.12 -0.59 10.66
C VAL A 49 4.22 -2.06 10.22
N LEU A 50 4.26 -2.26 8.91
CA LEU A 50 4.49 -3.57 8.30
C LEU A 50 5.90 -4.09 8.64
N GLU A 51 6.00 -5.33 9.07
CA GLU A 51 7.27 -6.02 9.32
C GLU A 51 7.76 -6.78 8.08
N VAL A 52 9.07 -7.06 8.02
CA VAL A 52 9.66 -7.80 6.91
C VAL A 52 9.11 -9.23 6.86
N GLY A 53 8.62 -9.66 5.71
CA GLY A 53 7.99 -10.97 5.50
C GLY A 53 6.50 -11.00 5.82
N GLU A 54 5.96 -9.94 6.41
CA GLU A 54 4.57 -9.87 6.83
C GLU A 54 3.63 -9.49 5.68
N ALA A 55 2.46 -10.13 5.60
CA ALA A 55 1.36 -9.73 4.74
C ALA A 55 0.57 -8.56 5.36
N LEU A 56 -0.07 -7.72 4.53
CA LEU A 56 -0.80 -6.54 5.02
C LEU A 56 -1.98 -6.89 5.92
N SER A 57 -2.73 -7.94 5.57
CA SER A 57 -3.85 -8.42 6.40
C SER A 57 -3.37 -8.99 7.74
N ALA A 58 -2.23 -9.67 7.74
CA ALA A 58 -1.61 -10.21 8.95
C ALA A 58 -1.12 -9.07 9.87
N CYS A 59 -0.53 -8.01 9.31
CA CYS A 59 -0.13 -6.81 10.04
C CYS A 59 -1.34 -6.17 10.75
N ALA A 60 -2.44 -5.91 10.03
CA ALA A 60 -3.65 -5.35 10.63
C ALA A 60 -4.21 -6.23 11.78
N ALA A 61 -4.19 -7.55 11.62
CA ALA A 61 -4.66 -8.48 12.62
C ALA A 61 -3.72 -8.55 13.83
N ARG A 62 -2.39 -8.55 13.63
CA ARG A 62 -1.38 -8.54 14.69
C ARG A 62 -1.48 -7.28 15.54
N GLU A 63 -1.47 -6.13 14.90
CA GLU A 63 -1.55 -4.83 15.58
C GLU A 63 -2.86 -4.71 16.39
N ALA A 64 -3.99 -5.09 15.81
CA ALA A 64 -5.25 -5.11 16.55
C ALA A 64 -5.19 -6.01 17.79
N GLN A 65 -4.53 -7.16 17.71
CA GLN A 65 -4.38 -8.07 18.85
C GLN A 65 -3.40 -7.53 19.89
N GLU A 66 -2.27 -6.98 19.48
CA GLU A 66 -1.25 -6.43 20.39
C GLU A 66 -1.80 -5.22 21.14
N GLU A 67 -2.38 -4.26 20.43
CA GLU A 67 -2.85 -2.99 20.98
C GLU A 67 -4.18 -3.09 21.72
N THR A 68 -5.08 -4.02 21.35
CA THR A 68 -6.45 -4.06 21.89
C THR A 68 -6.85 -5.38 22.53
N GLY A 69 -6.03 -6.42 22.41
CA GLY A 69 -6.33 -7.77 22.89
C GLY A 69 -7.38 -8.54 22.08
N LEU A 70 -7.95 -7.93 21.03
CA LEU A 70 -8.93 -8.60 20.16
C LEU A 70 -8.25 -9.33 19.01
N ARG A 71 -8.64 -10.57 18.79
CA ARG A 71 -8.30 -11.32 17.57
C ARG A 71 -9.31 -10.97 16.49
N VAL A 72 -8.82 -10.43 15.39
CA VAL A 72 -9.66 -9.98 14.27
C VAL A 72 -9.29 -10.69 12.97
N GLU A 73 -10.21 -10.74 12.03
CA GLU A 73 -10.00 -11.24 10.70
C GLU A 73 -10.34 -10.14 9.68
N PRO A 74 -9.35 -9.62 8.95
CA PRO A 74 -9.59 -8.74 7.81
C PRO A 74 -10.40 -9.47 6.73
N TRP A 75 -11.47 -8.86 6.26
CA TRP A 75 -12.35 -9.46 5.25
C TRP A 75 -12.56 -8.57 4.02
N ARG A 76 -12.27 -7.26 4.13
CA ARG A 76 -12.37 -6.31 3.03
C ARG A 76 -11.34 -5.20 3.16
N LEU A 77 -10.69 -4.85 2.06
CA LEU A 77 -9.91 -3.63 1.96
C LEU A 77 -10.88 -2.44 1.82
N ALA A 78 -10.89 -1.53 2.80
CA ALA A 78 -11.69 -0.31 2.76
C ALA A 78 -11.04 0.75 1.85
N GLY A 79 -9.71 0.85 1.91
CA GLY A 79 -8.98 1.78 1.06
C GLY A 79 -7.47 1.75 1.29
N VAL A 80 -6.77 2.49 0.40
CA VAL A 80 -5.34 2.77 0.48
C VAL A 80 -5.16 4.27 0.60
N TYR A 81 -4.50 4.71 1.64
CA TYR A 81 -4.34 6.11 2.02
C TYR A 81 -2.86 6.48 1.98
N SER A 82 -2.51 7.42 1.12
CA SER A 82 -1.12 7.82 0.88
C SER A 82 -1.05 9.27 0.40
N GLY A 83 0.14 9.85 0.48
CA GLY A 83 0.37 11.23 0.05
C GLY A 83 0.68 12.17 1.21
N PRO A 84 1.04 13.41 0.93
CA PRO A 84 1.57 14.35 1.92
C PRO A 84 0.57 14.75 2.99
N GLN A 85 -0.75 14.65 2.75
CA GLN A 85 -1.79 14.90 3.75
C GLN A 85 -1.80 13.88 4.89
N PHE A 86 -1.09 12.76 4.73
CA PHE A 86 -0.92 11.70 5.73
C PHE A 86 0.48 11.72 6.38
N ASP A 87 1.23 12.81 6.17
CA ASP A 87 2.52 13.01 6.82
C ASP A 87 2.36 13.14 8.33
N VAL A 88 3.25 12.50 9.06
CA VAL A 88 3.30 12.56 10.53
C VAL A 88 4.70 12.92 10.98
N VAL A 89 4.78 13.83 11.95
CA VAL A 89 5.97 14.09 12.74
C VAL A 89 5.71 13.55 14.14
N TYR A 90 6.48 12.54 14.52
CA TYR A 90 6.37 11.93 15.85
C TYR A 90 7.01 12.82 16.92
N PRO A 91 6.62 12.67 18.21
CA PRO A 91 7.20 13.48 19.28
C PRO A 91 8.71 13.35 19.45
N ASN A 92 9.30 12.24 19.03
CA ASN A 92 10.76 11.99 18.99
C ASN A 92 11.47 12.65 17.79
N GLY A 93 10.74 13.39 16.94
CA GLY A 93 11.25 14.07 15.76
C GLY A 93 11.28 13.22 14.48
N ASP A 94 10.88 11.96 14.52
CA ASP A 94 10.80 11.10 13.34
C ASP A 94 9.74 11.61 12.37
N GLN A 95 10.10 11.69 11.09
CA GLN A 95 9.20 12.15 10.03
C GLN A 95 8.81 10.97 9.14
N VAL A 96 7.53 10.83 8.88
CA VAL A 96 6.96 9.71 8.11
C VAL A 96 5.92 10.21 7.13
N GLN A 97 6.04 9.83 5.88
CA GLN A 97 4.94 9.80 4.93
C GLN A 97 4.30 8.43 5.00
N GLN A 98 3.02 8.38 5.33
CA GLN A 98 2.31 7.11 5.45
C GLN A 98 1.82 6.61 4.09
N TRP A 99 1.96 5.32 3.87
CA TRP A 99 1.16 4.53 2.96
C TRP A 99 0.40 3.51 3.81
N THR A 100 -0.91 3.58 3.85
CA THR A 100 -1.73 2.78 4.77
C THR A 100 -2.81 2.00 4.03
N ALA A 101 -2.82 0.67 4.20
CA ALA A 101 -3.95 -0.17 3.83
C ALA A 101 -4.90 -0.29 5.03
N ALA A 102 -6.16 0.14 4.88
CA ALA A 102 -7.16 0.04 5.92
C ALA A 102 -8.14 -1.10 5.62
N PHE A 103 -8.29 -2.03 6.56
CA PHE A 103 -9.12 -3.21 6.41
C PHE A 103 -10.33 -3.16 7.34
N GLU A 104 -11.50 -3.51 6.83
CA GLU A 104 -12.61 -3.88 7.69
C GLU A 104 -12.38 -5.27 8.24
N CYS A 105 -12.53 -5.39 9.57
CA CYS A 105 -12.21 -6.59 10.30
C CYS A 105 -13.39 -7.07 11.14
N GLY A 106 -13.60 -8.38 11.15
CA GLY A 106 -14.54 -9.05 12.03
C GLY A 106 -13.84 -9.56 13.30
N VAL A 107 -14.48 -9.43 14.47
CA VAL A 107 -13.96 -9.99 15.73
C VAL A 107 -14.13 -11.51 15.74
N LYS A 108 -13.03 -12.22 16.00
CA LYS A 108 -12.99 -13.70 16.12
C LYS A 108 -12.79 -14.17 17.58
N GLY A 109 -12.57 -13.26 18.50
CA GLY A 109 -12.37 -13.56 19.93
C GLY A 109 -11.37 -12.61 20.57
N GLY A 110 -10.88 -12.99 21.75
CA GLY A 110 -10.04 -12.14 22.58
C GLY A 110 -10.84 -11.38 23.62
N THR A 111 -10.15 -10.58 24.42
CA THR A 111 -10.76 -9.73 25.43
C THR A 111 -10.23 -8.31 25.25
N LEU A 112 -11.14 -7.36 25.08
CA LEU A 112 -10.77 -5.95 24.88
C LEU A 112 -9.97 -5.44 26.09
N ARG A 113 -8.76 -4.98 25.83
CA ARG A 113 -7.85 -4.41 26.84
C ARG A 113 -6.82 -3.53 26.15
N ALA A 114 -6.43 -2.46 26.80
CA ALA A 114 -5.25 -1.70 26.42
C ALA A 114 -3.97 -2.44 26.86
N ASP A 115 -2.87 -2.31 26.11
CA ASP A 115 -1.57 -2.87 26.51
C ASP A 115 -0.89 -2.05 27.62
N GLY A 116 -1.29 -0.79 27.78
CA GLY A 116 -0.81 0.13 28.82
C GLY A 116 0.51 0.83 28.46
N MET A 117 1.08 0.60 27.28
CA MET A 117 2.31 1.24 26.78
C MET A 117 2.03 2.06 25.52
N GLU A 118 1.74 1.40 24.40
CA GLU A 118 1.41 2.05 23.14
C GLU A 118 -0.06 2.47 23.10
N THR A 119 -0.93 1.71 23.77
CA THR A 119 -2.36 1.95 23.91
C THR A 119 -2.71 2.23 25.36
N LEU A 120 -3.15 3.45 25.65
CA LEU A 120 -3.56 3.86 27.01
C LEU A 120 -5.00 3.44 27.34
N GLU A 121 -5.87 3.39 26.34
CA GLU A 121 -7.30 3.12 26.50
C GLU A 121 -7.86 2.57 25.19
N THR A 122 -8.87 1.69 25.26
CA THR A 122 -9.61 1.17 24.11
C THR A 122 -11.10 1.31 24.34
N ALA A 123 -11.85 1.75 23.32
CA ALA A 123 -13.29 1.86 23.40
C ALA A 123 -13.96 1.75 22.03
N PHE A 124 -15.22 1.32 22.02
CA PHE A 124 -16.07 1.37 20.84
C PHE A 124 -16.88 2.67 20.82
N PHE A 125 -16.87 3.38 19.70
CA PHE A 125 -17.58 4.65 19.51
C PHE A 125 -18.65 4.54 18.43
N ASP A 126 -19.76 5.23 18.65
CA ASP A 126 -20.78 5.41 17.62
C ASP A 126 -20.17 6.17 16.42
N PRO A 127 -20.34 5.67 15.20
CA PRO A 127 -19.86 6.37 13.99
C PRO A 127 -20.36 7.82 13.85
N ALA A 128 -21.53 8.16 14.43
CA ALA A 128 -22.06 9.51 14.43
C ALA A 128 -21.42 10.42 15.52
N ALA A 129 -20.65 9.83 16.45
CA ALA A 129 -20.03 10.53 17.57
C ALA A 129 -18.60 10.01 17.82
N LEU A 130 -17.76 10.09 16.80
CA LEU A 130 -16.35 9.67 16.89
C LEU A 130 -15.59 10.53 17.91
N PRO A 131 -14.61 9.97 18.60
CA PRO A 131 -13.77 10.72 19.53
C PRO A 131 -12.88 11.71 18.76
N PRO A 132 -12.26 12.70 19.43
CA PRO A 132 -11.24 13.51 18.82
C PRO A 132 -10.12 12.65 18.23
N THR A 133 -10.02 12.64 16.91
CA THR A 133 -9.10 11.79 16.14
C THR A 133 -8.48 12.55 14.98
N SER A 134 -7.41 12.00 14.41
CA SER A 134 -6.82 12.56 13.20
C SER A 134 -7.79 12.55 12.03
N PRO A 135 -7.74 13.55 11.13
CA PRO A 135 -8.59 13.60 9.95
C PRO A 135 -8.51 12.35 9.06
N TRP A 136 -7.35 11.72 8.99
CA TRP A 136 -7.18 10.49 8.17
C TRP A 136 -7.91 9.28 8.77
N TYR A 137 -7.93 9.08 10.09
CA TYR A 137 -8.72 8.00 10.70
C TYR A 137 -10.23 8.24 10.50
N ALA A 138 -10.67 9.49 10.63
CA ALA A 138 -12.05 9.85 10.33
C ALA A 138 -12.40 9.57 8.85
N ALA A 139 -11.47 9.84 7.92
CA ALA A 139 -11.63 9.51 6.50
C ALA A 139 -11.75 8.00 6.27
N MET A 140 -10.86 7.20 6.86
CA MET A 140 -10.89 5.73 6.76
C MET A 140 -12.22 5.15 7.26
N VAL A 141 -12.70 5.64 8.42
CA VAL A 141 -13.99 5.21 8.98
C VAL A 141 -15.16 5.63 8.07
N ARG A 142 -15.18 6.88 7.62
CA ARG A 142 -16.21 7.37 6.69
C ARG A 142 -16.29 6.51 5.42
N ASP A 143 -15.14 6.17 4.83
CA ASP A 143 -15.09 5.41 3.58
C ASP A 143 -15.51 3.95 3.81
N ALA A 144 -15.14 3.35 4.93
CA ALA A 144 -15.65 2.04 5.34
C ALA A 144 -17.16 2.04 5.54
N LEU A 145 -17.71 3.08 6.20
CA LEU A 145 -19.15 3.24 6.44
C LEU A 145 -19.96 3.53 5.19
N ALA A 146 -19.33 4.11 4.16
CA ALA A 146 -19.98 4.35 2.88
C ALA A 146 -20.43 3.07 2.16
N GLY A 147 -19.97 1.89 2.63
CA GLY A 147 -20.37 0.58 2.12
C GLY A 147 -19.99 0.32 0.66
N ARG A 148 -19.03 1.08 0.13
CA ARG A 148 -18.55 0.89 -1.25
C ARG A 148 -17.83 -0.45 -1.33
N ALA A 149 -18.16 -1.23 -2.36
CA ALA A 149 -17.48 -2.49 -2.60
C ALA A 149 -16.01 -2.28 -3.05
N ALA A 150 -15.78 -1.28 -3.89
CA ALA A 150 -14.44 -0.91 -4.33
C ALA A 150 -13.67 -0.18 -3.22
N ALA A 151 -12.39 -0.53 -3.05
CA ALA A 151 -11.50 0.14 -2.13
C ALA A 151 -11.26 1.60 -2.56
N THR A 152 -11.27 2.51 -1.59
CA THR A 152 -11.03 3.93 -1.80
C THR A 152 -9.53 4.21 -1.96
N PHE A 153 -9.18 5.25 -2.70
CA PHE A 153 -7.82 5.80 -2.78
C PHE A 153 -7.89 7.30 -3.09
N GLU A 154 -6.81 8.04 -2.79
CA GLU A 154 -6.72 9.44 -3.16
C GLU A 154 -6.48 9.56 -4.66
N PRO A 155 -7.33 10.30 -5.39
CA PRO A 155 -7.10 10.56 -6.80
C PRO A 155 -5.82 11.38 -7.01
N PRO A 156 -5.13 11.22 -8.15
CA PRO A 156 -3.97 12.04 -8.46
C PRO A 156 -4.33 13.54 -8.44
N ARG A 157 -3.45 14.36 -7.89
CA ARG A 157 -3.59 15.82 -7.95
C ARG A 157 -3.42 16.31 -9.39
N PRO A 158 -4.04 17.43 -9.79
CA PRO A 158 -3.92 17.98 -11.16
C PRO A 158 -2.48 18.34 -11.56
N ALA A 159 -1.64 18.70 -10.59
CA ALA A 159 -0.22 19.00 -10.78
C ALA A 159 0.55 18.39 -9.60
N PRO A 160 0.82 17.07 -9.63
CA PRO A 160 1.67 16.45 -8.62
C PRO A 160 3.07 17.05 -8.71
N PRO A 161 3.85 17.06 -7.63
CA PRO A 161 5.26 17.41 -7.72
C PRO A 161 5.94 16.50 -8.74
N ASP A 162 6.92 17.04 -9.45
CA ASP A 162 7.78 16.23 -10.30
C ASP A 162 8.56 15.29 -9.37
N GLY A 163 8.06 14.07 -9.21
CA GLY A 163 8.80 12.97 -8.62
C GLY A 163 9.92 12.60 -9.59
N HIS A 164 11.09 12.32 -9.06
CA HIS A 164 12.25 12.02 -9.89
C HIS A 164 12.66 10.54 -9.80
N GLY A 165 11.86 9.68 -9.13
CA GLY A 165 12.20 8.27 -8.89
C GLY A 165 13.44 8.08 -8.02
N GLU A 166 13.86 9.10 -7.27
CA GLU A 166 15.13 9.10 -6.56
C GLU A 166 15.06 8.63 -5.11
N TYR A 167 13.86 8.59 -4.52
CA TYR A 167 13.70 8.29 -3.09
C TYR A 167 14.36 6.97 -2.69
N VAL A 168 14.14 5.91 -3.43
CA VAL A 168 14.71 4.59 -3.11
C VAL A 168 16.24 4.60 -3.23
N MET A 169 16.81 5.29 -4.23
CA MET A 169 18.26 5.45 -4.37
C MET A 169 18.84 6.25 -3.20
N GLN A 170 18.19 7.34 -2.80
CA GLN A 170 18.62 8.15 -1.65
C GLN A 170 18.54 7.35 -0.35
N LEU A 171 17.50 6.57 -0.15
CA LEU A 171 17.37 5.67 1.00
C LEU A 171 18.46 4.60 0.99
N ARG A 172 18.76 4.00 -0.18
CA ARG A 172 19.83 3.01 -0.36
C ARG A 172 21.21 3.54 0.02
N ALA A 173 21.50 4.80 -0.30
CA ALA A 173 22.76 5.44 0.08
C ALA A 173 22.96 5.49 1.62
N LEU A 174 21.89 5.45 2.39
CA LEU A 174 21.91 5.47 3.86
C LEU A 174 21.92 4.07 4.47
N VAL A 175 21.12 3.15 3.93
CA VAL A 175 20.88 1.83 4.53
C VAL A 175 21.74 0.72 3.93
N GLY A 176 22.46 1.00 2.82
CA GLY A 176 23.28 0.00 2.13
C GLY A 176 22.45 -1.20 1.65
N LYS A 177 22.84 -2.41 2.04
CA LYS A 177 22.18 -3.66 1.62
C LYS A 177 21.15 -4.19 2.64
N GLU A 178 20.69 -3.37 3.58
CA GLU A 178 19.56 -3.74 4.43
C GLU A 178 18.29 -3.96 3.59
N ARG A 179 17.48 -4.97 3.96
CA ARG A 179 16.19 -5.16 3.32
C ARG A 179 15.24 -4.03 3.71
N ILE A 180 14.74 -3.32 2.72
CA ILE A 180 13.73 -2.26 2.91
C ILE A 180 12.37 -2.71 2.38
N ILE A 181 11.31 -2.22 3.03
CA ILE A 181 9.94 -2.33 2.54
C ILE A 181 9.63 -1.04 1.79
N VAL A 182 9.25 -1.17 0.52
CA VAL A 182 8.98 0.00 -0.32
C VAL A 182 7.58 -0.09 -0.92
N PRO A 183 6.69 0.86 -0.60
CA PRO A 183 5.43 1.00 -1.32
C PRO A 183 5.66 1.31 -2.78
N GLY A 184 4.80 0.75 -3.64
CA GLY A 184 4.86 0.98 -5.08
C GLY A 184 3.51 0.73 -5.74
N ALA A 185 3.33 1.29 -6.93
CA ALA A 185 2.17 1.07 -7.76
C ALA A 185 2.48 0.06 -8.87
N CYS A 186 1.59 -0.90 -9.07
CA CYS A 186 1.56 -1.77 -10.23
C CYS A 186 0.31 -1.48 -11.03
N VAL A 187 0.39 -1.58 -12.35
CA VAL A 187 -0.70 -1.14 -13.22
C VAL A 187 -1.15 -2.24 -14.15
N LEU A 188 -2.46 -2.47 -14.21
CA LEU A 188 -3.12 -3.27 -15.21
C LEU A 188 -3.67 -2.35 -16.30
N ILE A 189 -3.11 -2.44 -17.50
CA ILE A 189 -3.63 -1.80 -18.71
C ILE A 189 -4.10 -2.88 -19.66
N ARG A 190 -5.29 -2.71 -20.22
CA ARG A 190 -5.85 -3.60 -21.25
C ARG A 190 -6.10 -2.82 -22.53
N ASN A 191 -5.84 -3.46 -23.67
CA ASN A 191 -6.29 -2.95 -24.96
C ASN A 191 -7.76 -3.30 -25.24
N ASP A 192 -8.30 -2.84 -26.37
CA ASP A 192 -9.71 -3.09 -26.75
C ASP A 192 -10.05 -4.58 -26.93
N ALA A 193 -9.05 -5.44 -27.18
CA ALA A 193 -9.22 -6.88 -27.23
C ALA A 193 -9.18 -7.55 -25.84
N GLY A 194 -9.00 -6.78 -24.75
CA GLY A 194 -8.88 -7.27 -23.38
C GLY A 194 -7.51 -7.86 -23.03
N ASN A 195 -6.53 -7.74 -23.92
CA ASN A 195 -5.17 -8.21 -23.65
C ASN A 195 -4.44 -7.29 -22.67
N VAL A 196 -3.60 -7.88 -21.84
CA VAL A 196 -2.86 -7.22 -20.74
C VAL A 196 -1.48 -6.79 -21.22
N LEU A 197 -1.12 -5.53 -20.96
CA LEU A 197 0.21 -5.00 -21.24
C LEU A 197 1.23 -5.55 -20.24
N CYS A 198 2.30 -6.13 -20.75
CA CYS A 198 3.46 -6.52 -19.96
C CYS A 198 4.74 -5.88 -20.54
N LEU A 199 5.70 -5.64 -19.66
CA LEU A 199 7.03 -5.11 -19.98
C LEU A 199 8.07 -6.18 -19.77
N ARG A 200 9.13 -6.17 -20.57
CA ARG A 200 10.28 -7.04 -20.40
C ARG A 200 11.47 -6.23 -19.90
N ARG A 201 11.95 -6.58 -18.73
CA ARG A 201 13.08 -5.89 -18.09
C ARG A 201 14.35 -5.99 -18.91
N ALA A 202 15.14 -4.91 -18.93
CA ALA A 202 16.43 -4.88 -19.62
C ALA A 202 17.54 -5.60 -18.80
N ASP A 203 17.42 -5.61 -17.46
CA ASP A 203 18.46 -6.13 -16.57
C ASP A 203 18.48 -7.67 -16.43
N ASP A 204 17.29 -8.32 -16.37
CA ASP A 204 17.19 -9.78 -16.21
C ASP A 204 16.39 -10.48 -17.31
N GLY A 205 15.81 -9.71 -18.24
CA GLY A 205 15.06 -10.20 -19.39
C GLY A 205 13.69 -10.81 -19.07
N ARG A 206 13.19 -10.70 -17.83
CA ARG A 206 11.90 -11.27 -17.41
C ARG A 206 10.75 -10.33 -17.73
N TRP A 207 9.59 -10.93 -17.99
CA TRP A 207 8.36 -10.19 -18.12
C TRP A 207 7.81 -9.79 -16.74
N GLN A 208 7.26 -8.57 -16.66
CA GLN A 208 6.63 -8.01 -15.47
C GLN A 208 5.41 -7.17 -15.83
N MET A 209 4.61 -6.82 -14.82
CA MET A 209 3.60 -5.77 -14.95
C MET A 209 4.30 -4.40 -14.90
N PRO A 210 3.77 -3.37 -15.59
CA PRO A 210 4.23 -2.00 -15.41
C PRO A 210 4.14 -1.60 -13.93
N ALA A 211 5.22 -1.06 -13.35
CA ALA A 211 5.26 -0.78 -11.92
C ALA A 211 6.43 0.10 -11.54
N GLY A 212 6.27 0.90 -10.49
CA GLY A 212 7.36 1.63 -9.87
C GLY A 212 7.14 1.99 -8.42
N PHE A 213 8.18 2.52 -7.80
CA PHE A 213 8.19 2.88 -6.39
C PHE A 213 7.66 4.29 -6.15
N ILE A 214 7.03 4.48 -4.99
CA ILE A 214 6.57 5.78 -4.54
C ILE A 214 7.73 6.72 -4.25
N ASP A 215 7.60 7.99 -4.62
CA ASP A 215 8.49 9.06 -4.21
C ASP A 215 7.91 9.85 -3.03
N LEU A 216 8.79 10.55 -2.30
CA LEU A 216 8.35 11.46 -1.23
C LEU A 216 7.48 12.59 -1.81
N GLY A 217 6.32 12.81 -1.21
CA GLY A 217 5.36 13.81 -1.64
C GLY A 217 4.32 13.33 -2.64
N GLU A 218 4.45 12.09 -3.17
CA GLU A 218 3.44 11.46 -4.03
C GLU A 218 2.38 10.69 -3.22
N SER A 219 1.16 10.61 -3.74
CA SER A 219 0.24 9.53 -3.43
C SER A 219 0.53 8.32 -4.30
N ILE A 220 0.05 7.14 -3.90
CA ILE A 220 0.30 5.91 -4.67
C ILE A 220 -0.38 5.93 -6.06
N ALA A 221 -1.47 6.68 -6.21
CA ALA A 221 -2.11 6.89 -7.51
C ALA A 221 -1.28 7.83 -8.41
N GLU A 222 -0.61 8.84 -7.83
CA GLU A 222 0.34 9.70 -8.56
C GLU A 222 1.56 8.91 -9.03
N THR A 223 2.06 8.00 -8.18
CA THR A 223 3.12 7.05 -8.58
C THR A 223 2.71 6.24 -9.82
N ALA A 224 1.49 5.69 -9.86
CA ALA A 224 1.01 4.96 -11.03
C ALA A 224 0.99 5.84 -12.30
N VAL A 225 0.56 7.09 -12.19
CA VAL A 225 0.51 8.04 -13.32
C VAL A 225 1.93 8.40 -13.79
N ARG A 226 2.84 8.71 -12.86
CA ARG A 226 4.24 9.06 -13.17
C ARG A 226 4.96 7.92 -13.89
N GLU A 227 4.91 6.72 -13.33
CA GLU A 227 5.58 5.54 -13.89
C GLU A 227 5.09 5.21 -15.29
N MET A 228 3.77 5.31 -15.54
CA MET A 228 3.23 5.06 -16.89
C MET A 228 3.69 6.12 -17.90
N ARG A 229 3.89 7.35 -17.46
CA ARG A 229 4.44 8.41 -18.30
C ARG A 229 5.93 8.19 -18.60
N GLU A 230 6.70 7.83 -17.57
CA GLU A 230 8.15 7.60 -17.66
C GLU A 230 8.47 6.35 -18.47
N GLU A 231 7.93 5.19 -18.08
CA GLU A 231 8.21 3.91 -18.72
C GLU A 231 7.61 3.78 -20.14
N LEU A 232 6.42 4.34 -20.35
CA LEU A 232 5.61 4.05 -21.53
C LEU A 232 5.14 5.27 -22.32
N GLY A 233 5.37 6.49 -21.84
CA GLY A 233 4.86 7.72 -22.46
C GLY A 233 3.33 7.84 -22.45
N LEU A 234 2.65 7.07 -21.60
CA LEU A 234 1.20 7.04 -21.52
C LEU A 234 0.68 7.97 -20.42
N GLU A 235 -0.38 8.71 -20.75
CA GLU A 235 -1.20 9.40 -19.76
C GLU A 235 -2.31 8.44 -19.33
N VAL A 236 -2.36 8.11 -18.03
CA VAL A 236 -3.34 7.17 -17.49
C VAL A 236 -4.15 7.77 -16.35
N GLU A 237 -5.34 7.22 -16.17
CA GLU A 237 -6.23 7.50 -15.03
C GLU A 237 -6.41 6.21 -14.23
N PRO A 238 -5.98 6.17 -12.95
CA PRO A 238 -6.32 5.07 -12.06
C PRO A 238 -7.84 5.01 -11.83
N VAL A 239 -8.45 3.86 -12.11
CA VAL A 239 -9.90 3.67 -12.06
C VAL A 239 -10.32 3.01 -10.75
N ARG A 240 -9.60 1.96 -10.35
CA ARG A 240 -9.86 1.22 -9.11
C ARG A 240 -8.61 0.50 -8.61
N VAL A 241 -8.58 0.23 -7.32
CA VAL A 241 -7.62 -0.69 -6.70
C VAL A 241 -8.09 -2.11 -6.94
N LEU A 242 -7.28 -2.92 -7.60
CA LEU A 242 -7.49 -4.34 -7.85
C LEU A 242 -7.01 -5.19 -6.68
N GLY A 243 -6.00 -4.71 -5.95
CA GLY A 243 -5.49 -5.38 -4.77
C GLY A 243 -4.31 -4.68 -4.13
N VAL A 244 -3.96 -5.14 -2.90
CA VAL A 244 -2.76 -4.74 -2.17
C VAL A 244 -1.99 -5.98 -1.72
N TYR A 245 -0.67 -5.97 -1.87
CA TYR A 245 0.15 -7.15 -1.66
C TYR A 245 1.49 -6.80 -1.01
N ALA A 246 1.85 -7.57 0.00
CA ALA A 246 3.16 -7.57 0.63
C ALA A 246 3.45 -8.97 1.21
N GLY A 247 4.66 -9.20 1.70
CA GLY A 247 5.00 -10.45 2.37
C GLY A 247 6.17 -11.18 1.73
N GLU A 248 6.32 -12.47 2.06
CA GLU A 248 7.47 -13.27 1.60
C GLU A 248 7.56 -13.38 0.07
N GLU A 249 6.43 -13.55 -0.62
CA GLU A 249 6.41 -13.70 -2.08
C GLU A 249 6.72 -12.39 -2.83
N ASP A 250 6.64 -11.26 -2.13
CA ASP A 250 6.95 -9.92 -2.66
C ASP A 250 8.39 -9.48 -2.34
N GLN A 251 9.15 -10.34 -1.68
CA GLN A 251 10.59 -10.13 -1.50
C GLN A 251 11.34 -10.48 -2.78
N GLN A 252 12.25 -9.60 -3.14
CA GLN A 252 13.17 -9.84 -4.25
C GLN A 252 14.53 -9.22 -3.97
N THR A 253 15.53 -9.69 -4.69
CA THR A 253 16.85 -9.05 -4.76
C THR A 253 17.07 -8.64 -6.20
N TYR A 254 17.28 -7.35 -6.42
CA TYR A 254 17.53 -6.81 -7.75
C TYR A 254 18.90 -7.25 -8.28
N SER A 255 19.13 -7.09 -9.60
CA SER A 255 20.39 -7.44 -10.27
C SER A 255 21.61 -6.75 -9.68
N ASN A 256 21.44 -5.53 -9.12
CA ASN A 256 22.48 -4.81 -8.39
C ASN A 256 22.73 -5.33 -6.95
N GLY A 257 22.02 -6.38 -6.52
CA GLY A 257 22.13 -6.99 -5.20
C GLY A 257 21.33 -6.31 -4.10
N ASP A 258 20.41 -5.40 -4.40
CA ASP A 258 19.56 -4.71 -3.42
C ASP A 258 18.37 -5.58 -2.98
N PRO A 259 18.27 -5.97 -1.70
CA PRO A 259 17.12 -6.71 -1.22
C PRO A 259 15.96 -5.76 -0.89
N VAL A 260 14.78 -6.02 -1.48
CA VAL A 260 13.55 -5.24 -1.28
C VAL A 260 12.40 -6.17 -0.97
N GLN A 261 11.50 -5.75 -0.09
CA GLN A 261 10.13 -6.24 -0.02
C GLN A 261 9.23 -5.19 -0.65
N ASN A 262 8.58 -5.55 -1.75
CA ASN A 262 7.58 -4.68 -2.38
C ASN A 262 6.32 -4.66 -1.51
N CYS A 263 5.73 -3.48 -1.36
CA CYS A 263 4.39 -3.29 -0.82
C CYS A 263 3.55 -2.66 -1.93
N SER A 264 2.87 -3.50 -2.70
CA SER A 264 2.30 -3.11 -4.00
C SER A 264 0.83 -2.76 -3.89
N THR A 265 0.43 -1.60 -4.44
CA THR A 265 -0.96 -1.31 -4.81
C THR A 265 -1.14 -1.64 -6.29
N PHE A 266 -2.04 -2.54 -6.62
CA PHE A 266 -2.34 -2.93 -7.99
C PHE A 266 -3.56 -2.19 -8.47
N PHE A 267 -3.39 -1.33 -9.47
CA PHE A 267 -4.44 -0.50 -10.06
C PHE A 267 -4.90 -1.03 -11.42
N GLU A 268 -6.19 -0.94 -11.69
CA GLU A 268 -6.68 -0.86 -13.05
C GLU A 268 -6.61 0.60 -13.50
N CYS A 269 -5.93 0.83 -14.63
CA CYS A 269 -5.81 2.16 -15.22
C CYS A 269 -6.40 2.20 -16.63
N ARG A 270 -6.98 3.35 -16.96
CA ARG A 270 -7.46 3.68 -18.32
C ARG A 270 -6.44 4.61 -18.97
N ILE A 271 -6.10 4.35 -20.23
CA ILE A 271 -5.32 5.28 -21.03
C ILE A 271 -6.23 6.46 -21.41
N ILE A 272 -5.79 7.68 -21.11
CA ILE A 272 -6.50 8.92 -21.43
C ILE A 272 -5.73 9.80 -22.42
N GLY A 273 -4.48 9.43 -22.75
CA GLY A 273 -3.65 10.16 -23.70
C GLY A 273 -2.24 9.60 -23.78
N GLY A 274 -1.35 10.37 -24.37
CA GLY A 274 0.05 10.01 -24.57
C GLY A 274 0.28 9.21 -25.86
N GLN A 275 1.53 8.84 -26.10
CA GLN A 275 1.94 7.96 -27.19
C GLN A 275 2.76 6.82 -26.62
N LEU A 276 2.32 5.59 -26.84
CA LEU A 276 3.00 4.40 -26.36
C LEU A 276 4.42 4.35 -26.92
N ARG A 277 5.38 4.50 -26.05
CA ARG A 277 6.83 4.41 -26.33
C ARG A 277 7.50 3.73 -25.15
N LEU A 278 8.41 2.82 -25.41
CA LEU A 278 9.15 2.14 -24.38
C LEU A 278 10.34 2.97 -23.91
N ASP A 279 10.51 3.15 -22.61
CA ASP A 279 11.81 3.55 -22.08
C ASP A 279 12.76 2.36 -22.12
N THR A 280 13.77 2.46 -23.00
CA THR A 280 14.72 1.37 -23.24
C THR A 280 15.84 1.29 -22.21
N ALA A 281 15.91 2.21 -21.26
CA ALA A 281 16.88 2.15 -20.17
C ALA A 281 16.51 1.05 -19.16
N GLU A 282 15.21 0.91 -18.86
CA GLU A 282 14.71 -0.06 -17.89
C GLU A 282 14.08 -1.30 -18.54
N ASN A 283 13.47 -1.15 -19.70
CA ASN A 283 12.71 -2.21 -20.36
C ASN A 283 13.18 -2.41 -21.81
N CYS A 284 13.42 -3.67 -22.22
CA CYS A 284 13.89 -4.01 -23.56
C CYS A 284 12.77 -4.43 -24.53
N ALA A 285 11.55 -4.70 -24.04
CA ALA A 285 10.37 -5.01 -24.86
C ALA A 285 9.07 -4.72 -24.11
N MET A 286 7.99 -4.55 -24.84
CA MET A 286 6.62 -4.52 -24.35
C MET A 286 5.71 -5.24 -25.33
N ASP A 287 4.65 -5.87 -24.82
CA ASP A 287 3.63 -6.49 -25.65
C ASP A 287 2.31 -6.67 -24.87
N TYR A 288 1.23 -6.89 -25.63
CA TYR A 288 -0.08 -7.20 -25.10
C TYR A 288 -0.36 -8.70 -25.17
N PHE A 289 -0.65 -9.33 -24.04
CA PHE A 289 -0.88 -10.77 -23.95
C PHE A 289 -2.33 -11.08 -23.55
N PRO A 290 -2.97 -12.09 -24.17
CA PRO A 290 -4.22 -12.61 -23.65
C PRO A 290 -4.05 -13.03 -22.18
N PRO A 291 -5.00 -12.75 -21.30
CA PRO A 291 -4.90 -13.10 -19.87
C PRO A 291 -4.65 -14.60 -19.64
N GLN A 292 -5.13 -15.45 -20.55
CA GLN A 292 -4.96 -16.91 -20.49
C GLN A 292 -3.59 -17.38 -21.02
N ALA A 293 -2.86 -16.51 -21.68
CA ALA A 293 -1.57 -16.80 -22.33
C ALA A 293 -0.49 -15.75 -21.97
N LEU A 294 -0.43 -15.37 -20.69
CA LEU A 294 0.61 -14.50 -20.17
C LEU A 294 2.00 -15.13 -20.33
N PRO A 295 3.08 -14.34 -20.49
CA PRO A 295 4.44 -14.84 -20.72
C PRO A 295 4.85 -15.91 -19.72
N ALA A 296 5.53 -16.97 -20.19
CA ALA A 296 5.90 -18.13 -19.36
C ALA A 296 6.81 -17.78 -18.19
N ASP A 297 7.62 -16.75 -18.31
CA ASP A 297 8.56 -16.23 -17.31
C ASP A 297 8.00 -15.07 -16.47
N LEU A 298 6.75 -14.65 -16.69
CA LEU A 298 6.06 -13.78 -15.76
C LEU A 298 5.91 -14.48 -14.40
N ALA A 299 6.33 -13.83 -13.31
CA ALA A 299 6.31 -14.43 -11.98
C ALA A 299 4.92 -14.99 -11.61
N PRO A 300 4.83 -16.18 -10.99
CA PRO A 300 3.55 -16.84 -10.68
C PRO A 300 2.57 -15.97 -9.88
N ARG A 301 3.09 -15.14 -8.96
CA ARG A 301 2.26 -14.18 -8.21
C ARG A 301 1.48 -13.23 -9.13
N TRP A 302 2.12 -12.72 -10.19
CA TRP A 302 1.46 -11.81 -11.13
C TRP A 302 0.38 -12.50 -11.95
N ARG A 303 0.59 -13.76 -12.34
CA ARG A 303 -0.45 -14.53 -13.04
C ARG A 303 -1.70 -14.69 -12.17
N ARG A 304 -1.51 -15.03 -10.88
CA ARG A 304 -2.63 -15.14 -9.92
C ARG A 304 -3.33 -13.81 -9.73
N ARG A 305 -2.57 -12.72 -9.53
CA ARG A 305 -3.10 -11.37 -9.32
C ARG A 305 -3.87 -10.85 -10.54
N VAL A 306 -3.34 -11.08 -11.76
CA VAL A 306 -4.05 -10.73 -13.00
C VAL A 306 -5.32 -11.57 -13.15
N ALA A 307 -5.26 -12.88 -12.91
CA ALA A 307 -6.45 -13.73 -12.96
C ALA A 307 -7.51 -13.25 -11.98
N ARG A 308 -7.13 -12.95 -10.73
CA ARG A 308 -8.02 -12.43 -9.70
C ARG A 308 -8.63 -11.07 -10.06
N ALA A 309 -7.81 -10.17 -10.63
CA ALA A 309 -8.23 -8.83 -11.07
C ALA A 309 -9.27 -8.86 -12.20
N LEU A 310 -9.32 -9.95 -12.96
CA LEU A 310 -10.25 -10.15 -14.08
C LEU A 310 -11.50 -10.93 -13.68
N GLU A 311 -11.62 -11.38 -12.44
CA GLU A 311 -12.86 -11.91 -11.91
C GLU A 311 -13.91 -10.78 -11.82
N ASP A 312 -15.18 -11.14 -12.00
CA ASP A 312 -16.30 -10.20 -11.88
C ASP A 312 -16.60 -9.94 -10.38
N THR A 313 -15.67 -9.29 -9.72
CA THR A 313 -15.79 -8.89 -8.31
C THR A 313 -15.46 -7.41 -8.15
N PRO A 314 -16.29 -6.66 -7.40
CA PRO A 314 -15.98 -5.26 -7.09
C PRO A 314 -14.95 -5.12 -5.95
N TYR A 315 -14.62 -6.20 -5.25
CA TYR A 315 -13.73 -6.17 -4.09
C TYR A 315 -12.26 -6.25 -4.53
N ALA A 316 -11.44 -5.43 -3.93
CA ALA A 316 -9.99 -5.54 -4.06
C ALA A 316 -9.47 -6.80 -3.36
N ASP A 317 -8.52 -7.49 -4.00
CA ASP A 317 -7.82 -8.63 -3.43
C ASP A 317 -6.73 -8.17 -2.45
N PHE A 318 -6.32 -9.04 -1.53
CA PHE A 318 -5.21 -8.75 -0.61
C PHE A 318 -4.61 -10.04 -0.04
N ASN A 319 -3.40 -9.95 0.48
CA ASN A 319 -2.75 -11.01 1.24
C ASN A 319 -2.45 -10.58 2.68
#